data_f75514d8ccba7c25150600c866109c89
#
_entry.id   f75514d8ccba7c25150600c866109c89
#
_cell.length_a   1.000
_cell.length_b   1.000
_cell.length_c   1.000
_cell.angle_alpha   90.00
_cell.angle_beta   90.00
_cell.angle_gamma   90.00
#
_symmetry.space_group_name_H-M   'P 1'
#
loop_
_entity.id
_entity.type
_entity.pdbx_description
1 polymer ?
#
loop_
_entity_poly.entity_id
_entity_poly.type
_entity_poly.pdbx_seq_one_letter_code
_entity_poly.pdbx_strand_id
1 'polypeptide(L)'
;MRKTVLIVKSALEQFRIPFYSRLAKAFESDGVDLRVLVPPDALAKHQPLPEESPAGLFVPVGTRRFQFGARRLTYQRIGRSADSADLVIVQQSAAELTNYLLFARRTWKRYRLAFWGHGHNFQESLRSRPGECLKKSLSKRVDYWFAYNHVSADIVRRLPYPAERICVVNNSIDTEGARAQWNSITPQETAETRRSLGIPADHPVVVYCGAFYKAKMLDFLVESVTRARRTQPLHLVVIGDGPGNRILLDFEKQNAEWVHLVGARYGRDKARYFRLANLCLLPGAVGLAIVDAMAYETPLLTTRSRDHGPEIGYLEQGENGWMTDCSIEDYADAIGLLLRDHDTRGRLAQGCRRTATQITLANMVERFRQGVRSALQMPPLGISAEADAAFCEQQ
;
A
#
# COMPACT_ATOMS: atom_id res chain seq x y z
N MET A 1 -20.85 18.95 21.03
CA MET A 1 -19.54 19.49 20.61
C MET A 1 -19.01 18.61 19.47
N ARG A 2 -18.46 19.21 18.44
CA ARG A 2 -17.83 18.48 17.33
C ARG A 2 -16.55 17.81 17.82
N LYS A 3 -16.34 16.53 17.48
CA LYS A 3 -15.12 15.79 17.88
C LYS A 3 -14.00 16.07 16.90
N THR A 4 -12.76 16.20 17.37
CA THR A 4 -11.59 16.45 16.54
C THR A 4 -10.74 15.20 16.43
N VAL A 5 -10.49 14.75 15.19
CA VAL A 5 -9.65 13.61 14.86
C VAL A 5 -8.45 14.09 14.04
N LEU A 6 -7.25 13.74 14.48
CA LEU A 6 -6.01 14.04 13.79
C LEU A 6 -5.42 12.76 13.19
N ILE A 7 -5.03 12.81 11.93
CA ILE A 7 -4.16 11.79 11.30
C ILE A 7 -2.81 12.44 11.05
N VAL A 8 -1.74 11.87 11.60
CA VAL A 8 -0.38 12.39 11.49
C VAL A 8 0.41 11.57 10.47
N LYS A 9 0.94 12.24 9.45
CA LYS A 9 1.69 11.60 8.36
C LYS A 9 3.02 12.29 8.14
N SER A 10 4.10 11.54 8.04
CA SER A 10 5.45 12.04 7.69
C SER A 10 5.67 12.21 6.18
N ALA A 11 4.75 11.69 5.37
CA ALA A 11 4.65 11.89 3.93
C ALA A 11 3.18 11.97 3.51
N LEU A 12 2.90 12.62 2.40
CA LEU A 12 1.59 12.63 1.76
C LEU A 12 1.75 11.96 0.38
N GLU A 13 1.21 10.77 0.27
CA GLU A 13 1.19 10.03 -0.99
C GLU A 13 0.00 10.48 -1.83
N GLN A 14 0.22 10.76 -3.13
CA GLN A 14 -0.81 11.25 -4.05
C GLN A 14 -2.07 10.35 -4.06
N PHE A 15 -1.88 9.04 -4.07
CA PHE A 15 -2.98 8.07 -4.09
C PHE A 15 -3.82 8.05 -2.80
N ARG A 16 -3.34 8.69 -1.71
CA ARG A 16 -4.05 8.81 -0.43
C ARG A 16 -4.94 10.04 -0.34
N ILE A 17 -4.73 11.05 -1.16
CA ILE A 17 -5.51 12.28 -1.12
C ILE A 17 -7.02 12.01 -1.28
N PRO A 18 -7.47 11.18 -2.24
CA PRO A 18 -8.89 10.83 -2.36
C PRO A 18 -9.47 10.17 -1.11
N PHE A 19 -8.69 9.30 -0.44
CA PHE A 19 -9.11 8.67 0.81
C PHE A 19 -9.40 9.70 1.90
N TYR A 20 -8.46 10.62 2.15
CA TYR A 20 -8.65 11.65 3.18
C TYR A 20 -9.82 12.58 2.87
N SER A 21 -9.98 12.99 1.60
CA SER A 21 -11.08 13.86 1.17
C SER A 21 -12.44 13.20 1.36
N ARG A 22 -12.58 11.93 0.92
CA ARG A 22 -13.82 11.15 1.10
C ARG A 22 -14.11 10.86 2.57
N LEU A 23 -13.08 10.57 3.38
CA LEU A 23 -13.23 10.33 4.81
C LEU A 23 -13.68 11.60 5.55
N ALA A 24 -13.11 12.76 5.22
CA ALA A 24 -13.52 14.02 5.81
C ALA A 24 -14.99 14.35 5.51
N LYS A 25 -15.45 14.16 4.26
CA LYS A 25 -16.86 14.31 3.87
C LYS A 25 -17.76 13.33 4.63
N ALA A 26 -17.35 12.08 4.76
CA ALA A 26 -18.12 11.08 5.52
C ALA A 26 -18.27 11.43 7.00
N PHE A 27 -17.28 12.10 7.59
CA PHE A 27 -17.30 12.55 8.97
C PHE A 27 -18.18 13.78 9.24
N GLU A 28 -18.56 14.55 8.22
CA GLU A 28 -19.45 15.69 8.38
C GLU A 28 -20.79 15.29 9.06
N SER A 29 -21.35 14.15 8.62
CA SER A 29 -22.59 13.60 9.20
C SER A 29 -22.41 13.05 10.62
N ASP A 30 -21.17 12.72 11.02
CA ASP A 30 -20.85 12.21 12.36
C ASP A 30 -20.51 13.33 13.36
N GLY A 31 -20.47 14.59 12.92
CA GLY A 31 -20.02 15.69 13.74
C GLY A 31 -18.54 15.61 14.11
N VAL A 32 -17.72 15.02 13.25
CA VAL A 32 -16.27 14.88 13.42
C VAL A 32 -15.54 15.84 12.49
N ASP A 33 -14.55 16.57 13.05
CA ASP A 33 -13.62 17.41 12.30
C ASP A 33 -12.32 16.62 12.07
N LEU A 34 -12.04 16.25 10.83
CA LEU A 34 -10.82 15.53 10.43
C LEU A 34 -9.76 16.52 9.98
N ARG A 35 -8.56 16.37 10.52
CA ARG A 35 -7.36 17.08 10.04
C ARG A 35 -6.21 16.10 9.81
N VAL A 36 -5.54 16.26 8.67
CA VAL A 36 -4.37 15.46 8.30
C VAL A 36 -3.13 16.34 8.41
N LEU A 37 -2.31 16.05 9.42
CA LEU A 37 -1.09 16.80 9.70
C LEU A 37 0.06 16.25 8.86
N VAL A 38 0.64 17.10 8.02
CA VAL A 38 1.66 16.71 7.03
C VAL A 38 2.83 17.68 7.02
N PRO A 39 4.04 17.26 6.57
CA PRO A 39 5.13 18.19 6.33
C PRO A 39 4.77 19.20 5.24
N PRO A 40 5.20 20.48 5.35
CA PRO A 40 4.93 21.50 4.34
C PRO A 40 5.44 21.14 2.95
N ASP A 41 6.64 20.55 2.87
CA ASP A 41 7.25 20.09 1.61
C ASP A 41 6.49 18.92 0.97
N ALA A 42 5.87 18.05 1.77
CA ALA A 42 5.02 16.98 1.26
C ALA A 42 3.69 17.52 0.71
N LEU A 43 3.10 18.53 1.35
CA LEU A 43 1.89 19.16 0.87
C LEU A 43 2.13 19.96 -0.42
N ALA A 44 3.23 20.70 -0.49
CA ALA A 44 3.56 21.53 -1.66
C ALA A 44 3.73 20.73 -2.95
N LYS A 45 4.14 19.46 -2.87
CA LYS A 45 4.27 18.56 -4.03
C LYS A 45 2.94 18.21 -4.71
N HIS A 46 1.81 18.41 -4.01
CA HIS A 46 0.48 18.03 -4.46
C HIS A 46 -0.45 19.23 -4.63
N GLN A 47 0.10 20.44 -4.76
CA GLN A 47 -0.69 21.64 -5.05
C GLN A 47 -0.83 21.87 -6.57
N PRO A 48 -2.02 22.31 -7.05
CA PRO A 48 -3.26 22.46 -6.27
C PRO A 48 -3.84 21.09 -5.87
N LEU A 49 -4.46 21.06 -4.69
CA LEU A 49 -5.22 19.89 -4.26
C LEU A 49 -6.48 19.70 -5.13
N PRO A 50 -7.00 18.46 -5.24
CA PRO A 50 -8.28 18.23 -5.90
C PRO A 50 -9.39 19.11 -5.30
N GLU A 51 -10.28 19.67 -6.15
CA GLU A 51 -11.41 20.55 -5.75
C GLU A 51 -12.32 19.91 -4.70
N GLU A 52 -12.43 18.59 -4.72
CA GLU A 52 -13.21 17.81 -3.76
C GLU A 52 -12.61 17.75 -2.36
N SER A 53 -11.37 18.22 -2.15
CA SER A 53 -10.70 18.21 -0.84
C SER A 53 -11.24 19.34 0.03
N PRO A 54 -11.84 19.05 1.21
CA PRO A 54 -12.34 20.07 2.11
C PRO A 54 -11.27 21.07 2.53
N ALA A 55 -11.63 22.34 2.61
CA ALA A 55 -10.73 23.40 3.07
C ALA A 55 -10.24 23.10 4.50
N GLY A 56 -8.94 23.25 4.75
CA GLY A 56 -8.36 23.00 6.07
C GLY A 56 -8.15 21.51 6.43
N LEU A 57 -8.47 20.56 5.54
CA LEU A 57 -8.24 19.15 5.78
C LEU A 57 -6.74 18.84 5.96
N PHE A 58 -5.90 19.34 5.08
CA PHE A 58 -4.45 19.16 5.18
C PHE A 58 -3.80 20.35 5.88
N VAL A 59 -3.19 20.09 7.03
CA VAL A 59 -2.57 21.11 7.87
C VAL A 59 -1.05 20.93 7.86
N PRO A 60 -0.28 21.89 7.32
CA PRO A 60 1.17 21.81 7.34
C PRO A 60 1.70 21.96 8.76
N VAL A 61 2.62 21.08 9.17
CA VAL A 61 3.23 21.09 10.50
C VAL A 61 4.76 21.07 10.40
N GLY A 62 5.42 21.88 11.23
CA GLY A 62 6.88 21.94 11.27
C GLY A 62 7.47 20.56 11.49
N THR A 63 8.32 20.14 10.56
CA THR A 63 8.90 18.79 10.52
C THR A 63 10.42 18.88 10.49
N ARG A 64 11.07 18.11 11.35
CA ARG A 64 12.53 17.92 11.36
C ARG A 64 12.85 16.47 11.02
N ARG A 65 13.86 16.28 10.19
CA ARG A 65 14.33 14.97 9.75
C ARG A 65 15.80 14.83 10.11
N PHE A 66 16.14 13.74 10.79
CA PHE A 66 17.50 13.44 11.24
C PHE A 66 17.96 12.19 10.50
N GLN A 67 19.16 12.25 9.92
CA GLN A 67 19.76 11.10 9.24
C GLN A 67 20.85 10.49 10.13
N PHE A 68 20.72 9.21 10.45
CA PHE A 68 21.72 8.45 11.20
C PHE A 68 22.12 7.20 10.39
N GLY A 69 23.19 7.31 9.63
CA GLY A 69 23.57 6.28 8.65
C GLY A 69 22.44 6.02 7.65
N ALA A 70 22.00 4.79 7.52
CA ALA A 70 20.89 4.42 6.66
C ALA A 70 19.51 4.72 7.27
N ARG A 71 19.41 5.13 8.54
CA ARG A 71 18.15 5.38 9.23
C ARG A 71 17.78 6.84 9.18
N ARG A 72 16.51 7.12 8.86
CA ARG A 72 15.92 8.45 8.89
C ARG A 72 14.89 8.51 10.01
N LEU A 73 15.08 9.43 10.96
CA LEU A 73 14.13 9.70 12.04
C LEU A 73 13.36 10.99 11.73
N THR A 74 12.08 11.02 12.04
CA THR A 74 11.20 12.17 11.77
C THR A 74 10.55 12.65 13.06
N TYR A 75 10.59 13.96 13.26
CA TYR A 75 9.89 14.64 14.35
C TYR A 75 8.98 15.72 13.76
N GLN A 76 7.70 15.71 14.15
CA GLN A 76 6.70 16.70 13.75
C GLN A 76 6.19 17.48 14.97
N ARG A 77 6.14 18.81 14.85
CA ARG A 77 5.70 19.70 15.92
C ARG A 77 4.17 19.77 15.98
N ILE A 78 3.52 18.80 16.61
CA ILE A 78 2.06 18.66 16.67
C ILE A 78 1.45 18.87 18.06
N GLY A 79 2.26 19.22 19.05
CA GLY A 79 1.87 19.18 20.47
C GLY A 79 0.55 19.90 20.78
N ARG A 80 0.40 21.18 20.38
CA ARG A 80 -0.81 21.95 20.65
C ARG A 80 -2.04 21.38 19.92
N SER A 81 -1.87 20.93 18.68
CA SER A 81 -2.96 20.30 17.91
C SER A 81 -3.41 19.00 18.57
N ALA A 82 -2.47 18.17 19.04
CA ALA A 82 -2.78 16.93 19.73
C ALA A 82 -3.52 17.17 21.07
N ASP A 83 -3.18 18.23 21.79
CA ASP A 83 -3.81 18.56 23.08
C ASP A 83 -5.31 18.90 22.98
N SER A 84 -5.74 19.40 21.82
CA SER A 84 -7.15 19.76 21.53
C SER A 84 -7.92 18.66 20.79
N ALA A 85 -7.27 17.52 20.49
CA ALA A 85 -7.90 16.43 19.77
C ALA A 85 -8.60 15.44 20.71
N ASP A 86 -9.64 14.78 20.22
CA ASP A 86 -10.27 13.63 20.89
C ASP A 86 -9.56 12.32 20.54
N LEU A 87 -9.05 12.21 19.29
CA LEU A 87 -8.32 11.05 18.79
C LEU A 87 -7.15 11.47 17.90
N VAL A 88 -5.97 10.93 18.18
CA VAL A 88 -4.77 11.11 17.34
C VAL A 88 -4.38 9.75 16.74
N ILE A 89 -4.37 9.67 15.43
CA ILE A 89 -4.01 8.47 14.67
C ILE A 89 -2.63 8.69 14.07
N VAL A 90 -1.68 7.82 14.39
CA VAL A 90 -0.30 7.91 13.92
C VAL A 90 0.12 6.63 13.21
N GLN A 91 1.11 6.74 12.33
CA GLN A 91 1.70 5.58 11.69
C GLN A 91 2.50 4.76 12.70
N GLN A 92 2.31 3.45 12.71
CA GLN A 92 3.14 2.54 13.52
C GLN A 92 4.56 2.47 12.95
N SER A 93 5.44 3.32 13.45
CA SER A 93 6.84 3.36 13.03
C SER A 93 7.75 3.78 14.18
N ALA A 94 8.83 3.02 14.40
CA ALA A 94 9.86 3.37 15.38
C ALA A 94 10.69 4.61 14.96
N ALA A 95 10.68 4.96 13.68
CA ALA A 95 11.38 6.12 13.14
C ALA A 95 10.64 7.45 13.37
N GLU A 96 9.38 7.40 13.80
CA GLU A 96 8.55 8.57 14.06
C GLU A 96 8.71 9.00 15.52
N LEU A 97 9.64 9.93 15.80
CA LEU A 97 9.94 10.42 17.15
C LEU A 97 8.73 11.09 17.81
N THR A 98 7.82 11.64 17.02
CA THR A 98 6.55 12.21 17.47
C THR A 98 5.70 11.21 18.26
N ASN A 99 5.73 9.92 17.89
CA ASN A 99 4.99 8.87 18.57
C ASN A 99 5.37 8.79 20.06
N TYR A 100 6.68 8.80 20.36
CA TYR A 100 7.17 8.74 21.75
C TYR A 100 6.71 9.95 22.57
N LEU A 101 6.75 11.15 21.97
CA LEU A 101 6.24 12.35 22.62
C LEU A 101 4.73 12.22 22.92
N LEU A 102 3.94 11.71 22.00
CA LEU A 102 2.50 11.51 22.19
C LEU A 102 2.23 10.50 23.31
N PHE A 103 2.97 9.40 23.37
CA PHE A 103 2.87 8.45 24.48
C PHE A 103 3.20 9.09 25.84
N ALA A 104 4.28 9.87 25.92
CA ALA A 104 4.64 10.59 27.15
C ALA A 104 3.55 11.60 27.55
N ARG A 105 3.01 12.37 26.61
CA ARG A 105 1.97 13.38 26.88
C ARG A 105 0.65 12.80 27.32
N ARG A 106 0.31 11.56 26.97
CA ARG A 106 -0.93 10.90 27.43
C ARG A 106 -1.04 10.75 28.94
N THR A 107 0.05 10.83 29.70
CA THR A 107 0.01 10.75 31.16
C THR A 107 -0.75 11.93 31.78
N TRP A 108 -0.83 13.07 31.08
CA TRP A 108 -1.52 14.28 31.56
C TRP A 108 -2.46 14.93 30.54
N LYS A 109 -2.57 14.37 29.32
CA LYS A 109 -3.50 14.83 28.27
C LYS A 109 -4.54 13.76 27.96
N ARG A 110 -5.78 14.17 27.65
CA ARG A 110 -6.94 13.26 27.56
C ARG A 110 -7.29 12.82 26.14
N TYR A 111 -6.38 12.94 25.14
CA TYR A 111 -6.66 12.40 23.82
C TYR A 111 -6.46 10.88 23.79
N ARG A 112 -7.22 10.20 22.93
CA ARG A 112 -6.98 8.81 22.57
C ARG A 112 -5.88 8.74 21.52
N LEU A 113 -5.05 7.70 21.57
CA LEU A 113 -3.98 7.46 20.63
C LEU A 113 -4.25 6.15 19.89
N ALA A 114 -4.22 6.17 18.56
CA ALA A 114 -4.38 4.98 17.75
C ALA A 114 -3.22 4.81 16.77
N PHE A 115 -2.90 3.54 16.47
CA PHE A 115 -1.99 3.21 15.39
C PHE A 115 -2.75 2.88 14.09
N TRP A 116 -2.19 3.31 12.97
CA TRP A 116 -2.56 2.85 11.65
C TRP A 116 -1.33 2.22 10.99
N GLY A 117 -1.37 0.91 10.73
CA GLY A 117 -0.17 0.24 10.24
C GLY A 117 -0.27 -1.26 10.04
N HIS A 118 0.90 -1.85 9.85
CA HIS A 118 1.09 -3.25 9.44
C HIS A 118 1.20 -4.23 10.60
N GLY A 119 1.30 -3.76 11.85
CA GLY A 119 1.56 -4.61 13.02
C GLY A 119 3.04 -4.91 13.26
N HIS A 120 3.83 -5.15 12.22
CA HIS A 120 5.28 -5.30 12.30
C HIS A 120 5.99 -4.76 11.05
N ASN A 121 7.32 -4.82 11.00
CA ASN A 121 8.06 -4.45 9.81
C ASN A 121 8.20 -5.67 8.88
N PHE A 122 7.65 -5.60 7.67
CA PHE A 122 7.71 -6.67 6.67
C PHE A 122 9.06 -6.74 5.94
N GLN A 123 9.85 -5.65 5.94
CA GLN A 123 11.16 -5.63 5.29
C GLN A 123 12.24 -6.15 6.25
N GLU A 124 12.73 -7.37 6.03
CA GLU A 124 13.75 -7.99 6.89
C GLU A 124 15.03 -7.17 7.00
N SER A 125 15.45 -6.53 5.92
CA SER A 125 16.66 -5.69 5.86
C SER A 125 16.63 -4.47 6.80
N LEU A 126 15.44 -4.06 7.27
CA LEU A 126 15.26 -2.92 8.18
C LEU A 126 14.97 -3.35 9.64
N ARG A 127 14.93 -4.65 9.93
CA ARG A 127 14.65 -5.15 11.28
C ARG A 127 15.85 -4.93 12.19
N SER A 128 15.61 -4.34 13.36
CA SER A 128 16.57 -4.33 14.48
C SER A 128 15.85 -4.87 15.73
N ARG A 129 16.46 -5.83 16.43
CA ARG A 129 15.86 -6.44 17.64
C ARG A 129 15.36 -5.41 18.67
N PRO A 130 16.13 -4.39 19.07
CA PRO A 130 15.64 -3.37 20.01
C PRO A 130 14.46 -2.56 19.44
N GLY A 131 14.48 -2.20 18.13
CA GLY A 131 13.41 -1.46 17.49
C GLY A 131 12.09 -2.25 17.41
N GLU A 132 12.16 -3.56 17.18
CA GLU A 132 10.98 -4.42 17.17
C GLU A 132 10.40 -4.64 18.59
N CYS A 133 11.24 -4.81 19.61
CA CYS A 133 10.78 -4.89 21.00
C CYS A 133 10.06 -3.62 21.43
N LEU A 134 10.65 -2.45 21.15
CA LEU A 134 10.03 -1.17 21.46
C LEU A 134 8.72 -0.97 20.69
N LYS A 135 8.68 -1.34 19.43
CA LYS A 135 7.49 -1.28 18.59
C LYS A 135 6.37 -2.19 19.14
N LYS A 136 6.70 -3.42 19.55
CA LYS A 136 5.75 -4.34 20.18
C LYS A 136 5.23 -3.78 21.50
N SER A 137 6.08 -3.21 22.36
CA SER A 137 5.68 -2.60 23.62
C SER A 137 4.71 -1.42 23.40
N LEU A 138 5.02 -0.50 22.49
CA LEU A 138 4.14 0.62 22.16
C LEU A 138 2.82 0.15 21.51
N SER A 139 2.86 -0.94 20.73
CA SER A 139 1.68 -1.49 20.06
C SER A 139 0.59 -1.95 21.02
N LYS A 140 0.96 -2.37 22.23
CA LYS A 140 0.02 -2.80 23.29
C LYS A 140 -0.61 -1.63 24.05
N ARG A 141 -0.06 -0.42 23.91
CA ARG A 141 -0.39 0.75 24.74
C ARG A 141 -1.25 1.80 24.03
N VAL A 142 -1.60 1.60 22.76
CA VAL A 142 -2.54 2.47 22.03
C VAL A 142 -3.98 2.12 22.40
N ASP A 143 -4.89 3.08 22.27
CA ASP A 143 -6.30 2.86 22.57
C ASP A 143 -7.03 2.10 21.47
N TYR A 144 -6.54 2.19 20.22
CA TYR A 144 -7.17 1.57 19.07
C TYR A 144 -6.18 1.27 17.95
N TRP A 145 -6.50 0.25 17.10
CA TRP A 145 -5.72 -0.15 15.96
C TRP A 145 -6.52 -0.09 14.66
N PHE A 146 -5.96 0.57 13.66
CA PHE A 146 -6.40 0.52 12.26
C PHE A 146 -5.42 -0.38 11.49
N ALA A 147 -5.71 -1.67 11.41
CA ALA A 147 -4.89 -2.64 10.70
C ALA A 147 -5.14 -2.55 9.20
N TYR A 148 -4.08 -2.61 8.39
CA TYR A 148 -4.18 -2.46 6.92
C TYR A 148 -5.11 -3.48 6.30
N ASN A 149 -5.01 -4.75 6.72
CA ASN A 149 -5.89 -5.85 6.33
C ASN A 149 -5.91 -6.93 7.42
N HIS A 150 -6.50 -8.09 7.11
CA HIS A 150 -6.58 -9.20 8.06
C HIS A 150 -5.19 -9.73 8.47
N VAL A 151 -4.19 -9.78 7.55
CA VAL A 151 -2.81 -10.19 7.88
C VAL A 151 -2.23 -9.27 8.96
N SER A 152 -2.39 -7.96 8.80
CA SER A 152 -1.96 -6.97 9.81
C SER A 152 -2.71 -7.14 11.14
N ALA A 153 -4.02 -7.40 11.08
CA ALA A 153 -4.83 -7.60 12.28
C ALA A 153 -4.40 -8.86 13.04
N ASP A 154 -4.09 -9.96 12.34
CA ASP A 154 -3.64 -11.21 12.95
C ASP A 154 -2.28 -11.05 13.64
N ILE A 155 -1.39 -10.21 13.09
CA ILE A 155 -0.13 -9.88 13.75
C ILE A 155 -0.39 -9.14 15.06
N VAL A 156 -1.32 -8.18 15.07
CA VAL A 156 -1.67 -7.42 16.28
C VAL A 156 -2.39 -8.32 17.30
N ARG A 157 -3.29 -9.22 16.86
CA ARG A 157 -3.99 -10.19 17.73
C ARG A 157 -3.06 -11.19 18.45
N ARG A 158 -1.86 -11.44 17.90
CA ARG A 158 -0.83 -12.25 18.57
C ARG A 158 -0.16 -11.54 19.75
N LEU A 159 -0.36 -10.23 19.86
CA LEU A 159 0.04 -9.46 21.03
C LEU A 159 -1.07 -9.58 22.10
N PRO A 160 -0.76 -9.40 23.40
CA PRO A 160 -1.78 -9.27 24.45
C PRO A 160 -2.49 -7.91 24.28
N TYR A 161 -3.40 -7.82 23.29
CA TYR A 161 -4.15 -6.62 22.92
C TYR A 161 -5.60 -6.98 22.64
N PRO A 162 -6.59 -6.21 23.12
CA PRO A 162 -8.01 -6.51 22.99
C PRO A 162 -8.46 -6.53 21.53
N ALA A 163 -9.06 -7.64 21.09
CA ALA A 163 -9.46 -7.84 19.71
C ALA A 163 -10.54 -6.84 19.23
N GLU A 164 -11.43 -6.43 20.13
CA GLU A 164 -12.49 -5.45 19.89
C GLU A 164 -11.96 -4.03 19.60
N ARG A 165 -10.68 -3.80 19.89
CA ARG A 165 -9.99 -2.53 19.60
C ARG A 165 -9.20 -2.55 18.30
N ILE A 166 -9.41 -3.57 17.46
CA ILE A 166 -8.74 -3.71 16.17
C ILE A 166 -9.76 -3.58 15.04
N CYS A 167 -9.60 -2.57 14.19
CA CYS A 167 -10.37 -2.38 12.97
C CYS A 167 -9.54 -2.80 11.75
N VAL A 168 -10.07 -3.67 10.90
CA VAL A 168 -9.49 -4.02 9.61
C VAL A 168 -10.01 -3.06 8.56
N VAL A 169 -9.16 -2.15 8.06
CA VAL A 169 -9.59 -1.09 7.13
C VAL A 169 -9.59 -1.53 5.67
N ASN A 170 -8.93 -2.63 5.33
CA ASN A 170 -8.67 -3.09 3.96
C ASN A 170 -8.05 -1.98 3.10
N ASN A 171 -6.73 -1.78 3.35
CA ASN A 171 -5.93 -0.76 2.69
C ASN A 171 -6.11 -0.80 1.17
N SER A 172 -6.60 0.28 0.56
CA SER A 172 -6.98 0.35 -0.84
C SER A 172 -6.54 1.66 -1.51
N ILE A 173 -6.75 1.71 -2.81
CA ILE A 173 -6.64 2.89 -3.69
C ILE A 173 -8.00 3.17 -4.31
N ASP A 174 -8.12 4.17 -5.16
CA ASP A 174 -9.35 4.46 -5.91
C ASP A 174 -9.58 3.41 -7.02
N THR A 175 -9.99 2.21 -6.63
CA THR A 175 -10.26 1.09 -7.54
C THR A 175 -11.45 1.35 -8.45
N GLU A 176 -12.45 2.10 -7.98
CA GLU A 176 -13.64 2.46 -8.75
C GLU A 176 -13.26 3.41 -9.89
N GLY A 177 -12.49 4.46 -9.59
CA GLY A 177 -11.96 5.38 -10.60
C GLY A 177 -11.00 4.68 -11.57
N ALA A 178 -10.10 3.83 -11.07
CA ALA A 178 -9.19 3.05 -11.90
C ALA A 178 -9.96 2.15 -12.88
N ARG A 179 -10.99 1.45 -12.39
CA ARG A 179 -11.84 0.59 -13.20
C ARG A 179 -12.67 1.36 -14.23
N ALA A 180 -13.24 2.50 -13.85
CA ALA A 180 -13.97 3.36 -14.78
C ALA A 180 -13.05 3.83 -15.93
N GLN A 181 -11.83 4.25 -15.62
CA GLN A 181 -10.83 4.63 -16.61
C GLN A 181 -10.46 3.45 -17.52
N TRP A 182 -10.23 2.26 -16.96
CA TRP A 182 -9.91 1.06 -17.74
C TRP A 182 -11.05 0.65 -18.67
N ASN A 183 -12.30 0.70 -18.19
CA ASN A 183 -13.49 0.41 -19.01
C ASN A 183 -13.72 1.45 -20.12
N SER A 184 -13.24 2.70 -19.94
CA SER A 184 -13.35 3.75 -20.95
C SER A 184 -12.36 3.62 -22.12
N ILE A 185 -11.35 2.72 -22.00
CA ILE A 185 -10.41 2.46 -23.11
C ILE A 185 -11.09 1.63 -24.20
N THR A 186 -11.20 2.22 -25.36
CA THR A 186 -11.85 1.58 -26.51
C THR A 186 -10.94 0.52 -27.15
N PRO A 187 -11.52 -0.45 -27.92
CA PRO A 187 -10.72 -1.40 -28.71
C PRO A 187 -9.77 -0.70 -29.70
N GLN A 188 -10.19 0.44 -30.26
CA GLN A 188 -9.35 1.22 -31.19
C GLN A 188 -8.13 1.80 -30.45
N GLU A 189 -8.31 2.43 -29.29
CA GLU A 189 -7.21 2.95 -28.47
C GLU A 189 -6.27 1.83 -28.00
N THR A 190 -6.81 0.65 -27.71
CA THR A 190 -6.02 -0.54 -27.37
C THR A 190 -5.14 -0.94 -28.54
N ALA A 191 -5.70 -1.01 -29.76
CA ALA A 191 -4.97 -1.33 -30.98
C ALA A 191 -3.92 -0.25 -31.32
N GLU A 192 -4.23 1.03 -31.12
CA GLU A 192 -3.29 2.14 -31.30
C GLU A 192 -2.12 2.06 -30.30
N THR A 193 -2.40 1.79 -29.02
CA THR A 193 -1.36 1.61 -28.00
C THR A 193 -0.46 0.43 -28.33
N ARG A 194 -1.02 -0.69 -28.80
CA ARG A 194 -0.28 -1.87 -29.24
C ARG A 194 0.64 -1.54 -30.42
N ARG A 195 0.10 -0.85 -31.44
CA ARG A 195 0.87 -0.41 -32.64
C ARG A 195 2.00 0.57 -32.29
N SER A 196 1.75 1.52 -31.37
CA SER A 196 2.77 2.50 -30.96
C SER A 196 3.97 1.86 -30.24
N LEU A 197 3.79 0.66 -29.67
CA LEU A 197 4.83 -0.15 -29.06
C LEU A 197 5.40 -1.22 -30.03
N GLY A 198 4.95 -1.29 -31.30
CA GLY A 198 5.39 -2.32 -32.22
C GLY A 198 5.00 -3.74 -31.84
N ILE A 199 3.96 -3.93 -31.02
CA ILE A 199 3.55 -5.25 -30.52
C ILE A 199 2.62 -5.94 -31.51
N PRO A 200 2.96 -7.13 -32.08
CA PRO A 200 2.07 -7.90 -32.95
C PRO A 200 0.76 -8.26 -32.27
N ALA A 201 -0.32 -8.38 -33.05
CA ALA A 201 -1.67 -8.59 -32.53
C ALA A 201 -1.82 -9.90 -31.74
N ASP A 202 -1.12 -10.94 -32.12
CA ASP A 202 -1.12 -12.28 -31.53
C ASP A 202 -0.13 -12.49 -30.39
N HIS A 203 0.79 -11.54 -30.16
CA HIS A 203 1.76 -11.65 -29.07
C HIS A 203 1.14 -11.26 -27.72
N PRO A 204 1.23 -12.09 -26.68
CA PRO A 204 0.79 -11.74 -25.34
C PRO A 204 1.66 -10.64 -24.72
N VAL A 205 1.03 -9.85 -23.86
CA VAL A 205 1.68 -8.76 -23.12
C VAL A 205 1.67 -9.08 -21.63
N VAL A 206 2.82 -8.98 -20.99
CA VAL A 206 2.95 -8.98 -19.55
C VAL A 206 3.34 -7.59 -19.08
N VAL A 207 2.78 -7.14 -17.95
CA VAL A 207 3.04 -5.82 -17.39
C VAL A 207 3.76 -5.93 -16.05
N TYR A 208 4.78 -5.10 -15.83
CA TYR A 208 5.27 -4.77 -14.50
C TYR A 208 4.79 -3.35 -14.17
N CYS A 209 4.23 -3.15 -12.96
CA CYS A 209 3.83 -1.81 -12.52
C CYS A 209 4.27 -1.58 -11.08
N GLY A 210 5.15 -0.59 -10.86
CA GLY A 210 5.62 -0.25 -9.52
C GLY A 210 6.91 0.57 -9.51
N ALA A 211 7.31 1.00 -8.31
CA ALA A 211 8.60 1.67 -8.12
C ALA A 211 9.78 0.69 -8.25
N PHE A 212 10.95 1.20 -8.64
CA PHE A 212 12.15 0.40 -8.92
C PHE A 212 13.13 0.46 -7.74
N TYR A 213 13.04 -0.49 -6.83
CA TYR A 213 13.97 -0.64 -5.71
C TYR A 213 14.21 -2.12 -5.39
N LYS A 214 15.26 -2.41 -4.62
CA LYS A 214 15.80 -3.76 -4.39
C LYS A 214 14.74 -4.83 -4.05
N ALA A 215 13.80 -4.52 -3.13
CA ALA A 215 12.78 -5.50 -2.74
C ALA A 215 11.77 -5.83 -3.87
N LYS A 216 11.81 -5.16 -5.01
CA LYS A 216 11.01 -5.47 -6.21
C LYS A 216 11.60 -6.60 -7.05
N MET A 217 12.83 -7.03 -6.77
CA MET A 217 13.50 -8.15 -7.45
C MET A 217 13.55 -7.98 -8.97
N LEU A 218 14.03 -6.81 -9.45
CA LEU A 218 14.03 -6.50 -10.89
C LEU A 218 14.99 -7.40 -11.68
N ASP A 219 16.13 -7.81 -11.11
CA ASP A 219 17.03 -8.78 -11.73
C ASP A 219 16.32 -10.11 -11.96
N PHE A 220 15.62 -10.61 -10.94
CA PHE A 220 14.80 -11.81 -11.03
C PHE A 220 13.72 -11.70 -12.12
N LEU A 221 13.04 -10.54 -12.21
CA LEU A 221 12.05 -10.28 -13.26
C LEU A 221 12.69 -10.42 -14.64
N VAL A 222 13.81 -9.73 -14.88
CA VAL A 222 14.54 -9.74 -16.15
C VAL A 222 14.93 -11.17 -16.57
N GLU A 223 15.53 -11.93 -15.66
CA GLU A 223 15.94 -13.30 -15.93
C GLU A 223 14.75 -14.22 -16.23
N SER A 224 13.68 -14.11 -15.45
CA SER A 224 12.49 -14.95 -15.60
C SER A 224 11.75 -14.67 -16.91
N VAL A 225 11.54 -13.39 -17.29
CA VAL A 225 10.86 -13.05 -18.54
C VAL A 225 11.72 -13.41 -19.76
N THR A 226 13.05 -13.27 -19.65
CA THR A 226 13.98 -13.71 -20.72
C THR A 226 13.88 -15.22 -20.93
N ARG A 227 13.83 -16.01 -19.86
CA ARG A 227 13.66 -17.46 -19.92
C ARG A 227 12.29 -17.83 -20.53
N ALA A 228 11.19 -17.21 -20.07
CA ALA A 228 9.86 -17.47 -20.59
C ALA A 228 9.76 -17.14 -22.09
N ARG A 229 10.40 -16.06 -22.53
CA ARG A 229 10.40 -15.66 -23.95
C ARG A 229 11.07 -16.69 -24.87
N ARG A 230 12.00 -17.49 -24.37
CA ARG A 230 12.62 -18.57 -25.18
C ARG A 230 11.63 -19.67 -25.59
N THR A 231 10.54 -19.82 -24.85
CA THR A 231 9.53 -20.87 -25.10
C THR A 231 8.31 -20.37 -25.86
N GLN A 232 8.04 -19.07 -25.84
CA GLN A 232 6.93 -18.45 -26.55
C GLN A 232 7.13 -16.94 -26.71
N PRO A 233 6.65 -16.31 -27.79
CA PRO A 233 6.70 -14.87 -27.93
C PRO A 233 5.90 -14.19 -26.81
N LEU A 234 6.44 -13.10 -26.27
CA LEU A 234 5.75 -12.22 -25.32
C LEU A 234 6.37 -10.83 -25.38
N HIS A 235 5.65 -9.81 -24.95
CA HIS A 235 6.16 -8.45 -24.75
C HIS A 235 6.04 -8.05 -23.29
N LEU A 236 7.08 -7.38 -22.77
CA LEU A 236 7.09 -6.82 -21.42
C LEU A 236 6.90 -5.30 -21.49
N VAL A 237 5.83 -4.82 -20.85
CA VAL A 237 5.60 -3.38 -20.65
C VAL A 237 5.92 -3.05 -19.18
N VAL A 238 6.82 -2.09 -18.96
CA VAL A 238 7.29 -1.69 -17.64
C VAL A 238 6.79 -0.29 -17.32
N ILE A 239 5.94 -0.19 -16.30
CA ILE A 239 5.36 1.06 -15.81
C ILE A 239 5.96 1.40 -14.45
N GLY A 240 6.67 2.51 -14.36
CA GLY A 240 7.27 2.93 -13.10
C GLY A 240 8.54 3.73 -13.26
N ASP A 241 9.15 4.02 -12.11
CA ASP A 241 10.44 4.70 -12.01
C ASP A 241 11.07 4.42 -10.63
N GLY A 242 12.35 4.73 -10.49
CA GLY A 242 13.04 4.60 -9.21
C GLY A 242 14.54 4.34 -9.34
N PRO A 243 15.24 4.22 -8.21
CA PRO A 243 16.70 4.06 -8.19
C PRO A 243 17.22 2.78 -8.88
N GLY A 244 16.37 1.78 -9.08
CA GLY A 244 16.68 0.53 -9.80
C GLY A 244 16.47 0.59 -11.32
N ASN A 245 16.20 1.76 -11.90
CA ASN A 245 15.86 1.91 -13.34
C ASN A 245 16.99 1.48 -14.28
N ARG A 246 18.26 1.55 -13.85
CA ARG A 246 19.41 1.19 -14.69
C ARG A 246 19.33 -0.25 -15.21
N ILE A 247 18.93 -1.20 -14.36
CA ILE A 247 18.77 -2.63 -14.75
C ILE A 247 17.78 -2.74 -15.90
N LEU A 248 16.65 -2.06 -15.79
CA LEU A 248 15.58 -2.12 -16.78
C LEU A 248 15.94 -1.35 -18.06
N LEU A 249 16.63 -0.20 -17.94
CA LEU A 249 17.11 0.56 -19.10
C LEU A 249 18.16 -0.22 -19.89
N ASP A 250 19.12 -0.86 -19.22
CA ASP A 250 20.11 -1.71 -19.87
C ASP A 250 19.44 -2.93 -20.53
N PHE A 251 18.39 -3.48 -19.89
CA PHE A 251 17.63 -4.59 -20.45
C PHE A 251 16.80 -4.19 -21.67
N GLU A 252 16.08 -3.07 -21.62
CA GLU A 252 15.33 -2.52 -22.77
C GLU A 252 16.26 -2.25 -23.95
N LYS A 253 17.41 -1.62 -23.71
CA LYS A 253 18.39 -1.31 -24.78
C LYS A 253 18.86 -2.54 -25.54
N GLN A 254 18.96 -3.69 -24.86
CA GLN A 254 19.37 -4.95 -25.48
C GLN A 254 18.21 -5.72 -26.12
N ASN A 255 16.96 -5.36 -25.80
CA ASN A 255 15.75 -6.11 -26.15
C ASN A 255 14.60 -5.19 -26.59
N ALA A 256 14.90 -4.08 -27.28
CA ALA A 256 13.95 -3.02 -27.62
C ALA A 256 12.77 -3.51 -28.49
N GLU A 257 12.92 -4.65 -29.17
CA GLU A 257 11.86 -5.22 -29.98
C GLU A 257 10.70 -5.83 -29.16
N TRP A 258 10.90 -6.10 -27.84
CA TRP A 258 9.88 -6.72 -27.00
C TRP A 258 9.82 -6.23 -25.54
N VAL A 259 10.74 -5.34 -25.13
CA VAL A 259 10.74 -4.70 -23.81
C VAL A 259 10.46 -3.21 -23.99
N HIS A 260 9.48 -2.69 -23.27
CA HIS A 260 8.99 -1.32 -23.42
C HIS A 260 8.90 -0.62 -22.05
N LEU A 261 9.86 0.26 -21.76
CA LEU A 261 9.82 1.11 -20.57
C LEU A 261 9.02 2.38 -20.87
N VAL A 262 7.82 2.47 -20.33
CA VAL A 262 6.93 3.60 -20.60
C VAL A 262 7.00 4.70 -19.53
N GLY A 263 7.87 4.53 -18.51
CA GLY A 263 8.01 5.46 -17.39
C GLY A 263 6.85 5.37 -16.39
N ALA A 264 6.83 6.26 -15.41
CA ALA A 264 5.72 6.33 -14.46
C ALA A 264 4.45 6.82 -15.14
N ARG A 265 3.36 6.07 -15.00
CA ARG A 265 2.03 6.41 -15.54
C ARG A 265 0.97 6.34 -14.46
N TYR A 266 -0.04 7.20 -14.57
CA TYR A 266 -1.12 7.33 -13.61
C TYR A 266 -2.46 7.42 -14.34
N GLY A 267 -3.55 7.16 -13.62
CA GLY A 267 -4.89 7.32 -14.13
C GLY A 267 -5.13 6.57 -15.45
N ARG A 268 -5.76 7.25 -16.40
CA ARG A 268 -6.14 6.67 -17.69
C ARG A 268 -4.92 6.21 -18.52
N ASP A 269 -3.77 6.88 -18.43
CA ASP A 269 -2.56 6.47 -19.14
C ASP A 269 -2.03 5.13 -18.62
N LYS A 270 -2.08 4.90 -17.30
CA LYS A 270 -1.77 3.58 -16.70
C LYS A 270 -2.75 2.51 -17.17
N ALA A 271 -4.05 2.83 -17.15
CA ALA A 271 -5.11 1.92 -17.58
C ALA A 271 -4.95 1.44 -19.03
N ARG A 272 -4.46 2.29 -19.96
CA ARG A 272 -4.20 1.93 -21.37
C ARG A 272 -3.20 0.77 -21.50
N TYR A 273 -2.14 0.75 -20.71
CA TYR A 273 -1.17 -0.34 -20.76
C TYR A 273 -1.70 -1.62 -20.09
N PHE A 274 -2.45 -1.49 -19.00
CA PHE A 274 -3.12 -2.65 -18.39
C PHE A 274 -4.19 -3.25 -19.32
N ARG A 275 -4.78 -2.45 -20.22
CA ARG A 275 -5.73 -2.96 -21.21
C ARG A 275 -5.09 -3.92 -22.23
N LEU A 276 -3.78 -3.81 -22.45
CA LEU A 276 -3.01 -4.75 -23.27
C LEU A 276 -2.64 -6.03 -22.51
N ALA A 277 -2.55 -5.96 -21.17
CA ALA A 277 -1.88 -6.95 -20.36
C ALA A 277 -2.69 -8.24 -20.16
N ASN A 278 -2.02 -9.36 -20.31
CA ASN A 278 -2.53 -10.68 -19.98
C ASN A 278 -2.20 -11.09 -18.54
N LEU A 279 -1.04 -10.65 -18.02
CA LEU A 279 -0.57 -10.90 -16.65
C LEU A 279 0.13 -9.65 -16.10
N CYS A 280 0.06 -9.46 -14.78
CA CYS A 280 0.88 -8.52 -14.04
C CYS A 280 1.99 -9.28 -13.30
N LEU A 281 3.25 -8.92 -13.55
CA LEU A 281 4.41 -9.60 -12.98
C LEU A 281 5.02 -8.76 -11.87
N LEU A 282 4.95 -9.22 -10.62
CA LEU A 282 5.54 -8.57 -9.46
C LEU A 282 6.26 -9.62 -8.59
N PRO A 283 7.46 -10.09 -8.97
CA PRO A 283 8.13 -11.19 -8.27
C PRO A 283 8.50 -10.84 -6.82
N GLY A 284 8.84 -9.57 -6.55
CA GLY A 284 9.16 -9.09 -5.20
C GLY A 284 7.97 -8.46 -4.48
N ALA A 285 8.26 -7.53 -3.59
CA ALA A 285 7.26 -6.83 -2.75
C ALA A 285 6.11 -6.24 -3.56
N VAL A 286 4.90 -6.79 -3.42
CA VAL A 286 3.74 -6.39 -4.25
C VAL A 286 3.15 -5.04 -3.84
N GLY A 287 2.97 -4.76 -2.55
CA GLY A 287 2.31 -3.55 -2.05
C GLY A 287 0.94 -3.33 -2.70
N LEU A 288 0.52 -2.07 -2.83
CA LEU A 288 -0.79 -1.72 -3.41
C LEU A 288 -0.89 -1.94 -4.93
N ALA A 289 0.20 -2.29 -5.61
CA ALA A 289 0.13 -2.63 -7.04
C ALA A 289 -0.72 -3.89 -7.30
N ILE A 290 -0.91 -4.76 -6.31
CA ILE A 290 -1.86 -5.87 -6.39
C ILE A 290 -3.31 -5.37 -6.54
N VAL A 291 -3.65 -4.27 -5.86
CA VAL A 291 -5.00 -3.68 -5.93
C VAL A 291 -5.23 -3.03 -7.30
N ASP A 292 -4.18 -2.40 -7.88
CA ASP A 292 -4.23 -1.93 -9.27
C ASP A 292 -4.48 -3.09 -10.24
N ALA A 293 -3.72 -4.18 -10.14
CA ALA A 293 -3.86 -5.35 -11.00
C ALA A 293 -5.28 -5.94 -10.92
N MET A 294 -5.83 -6.03 -9.72
CA MET A 294 -7.20 -6.51 -9.49
C MET A 294 -8.25 -5.56 -10.09
N ALA A 295 -8.07 -4.23 -9.94
CA ALA A 295 -8.97 -3.24 -10.51
C ALA A 295 -9.01 -3.28 -12.04
N TYR A 296 -7.88 -3.63 -12.66
CA TYR A 296 -7.74 -3.80 -14.12
C TYR A 296 -7.97 -5.24 -14.60
N GLU A 297 -8.53 -6.11 -13.75
CA GLU A 297 -8.82 -7.51 -14.08
C GLU A 297 -7.61 -8.26 -14.67
N THR A 298 -6.40 -7.89 -14.26
CA THR A 298 -5.14 -8.45 -14.74
C THR A 298 -4.56 -9.37 -13.67
N PRO A 299 -4.54 -10.71 -13.86
CA PRO A 299 -4.04 -11.63 -12.85
C PRO A 299 -2.59 -11.35 -12.47
N LEU A 300 -2.34 -11.32 -11.17
CA LEU A 300 -1.00 -11.11 -10.63
C LEU A 300 -0.24 -12.44 -10.54
N LEU A 301 0.98 -12.47 -11.07
CA LEU A 301 1.97 -13.49 -10.80
C LEU A 301 3.07 -12.93 -9.89
N THR A 302 3.32 -13.60 -8.76
CA THR A 302 4.33 -13.23 -7.77
C THR A 302 5.08 -14.46 -7.23
N THR A 303 6.05 -14.25 -6.33
CA THR A 303 6.77 -15.34 -5.65
C THR A 303 6.38 -15.41 -4.16
N ARG A 304 6.79 -16.47 -3.45
CA ARG A 304 6.70 -16.61 -1.99
C ARG A 304 7.80 -15.81 -1.27
N SER A 305 8.03 -14.56 -1.70
CA SER A 305 9.03 -13.69 -1.08
C SER A 305 8.64 -13.32 0.36
N ARG A 306 9.64 -13.18 1.24
CA ARG A 306 9.43 -12.71 2.61
C ARG A 306 9.27 -11.20 2.73
N ASP A 307 9.58 -10.45 1.67
CA ASP A 307 9.54 -8.99 1.64
C ASP A 307 8.17 -8.42 1.23
N HIS A 308 7.16 -9.27 1.05
CA HIS A 308 5.81 -8.78 0.75
C HIS A 308 5.24 -7.95 1.91
N GLY A 309 4.58 -6.83 1.57
CA GLY A 309 3.72 -6.12 2.50
C GLY A 309 2.45 -6.92 2.82
N PRO A 310 1.63 -6.47 3.76
CA PRO A 310 0.40 -7.17 4.14
C PRO A 310 -0.59 -7.31 2.98
N GLU A 311 -0.49 -6.47 1.96
CA GLU A 311 -1.37 -6.50 0.78
C GLU A 311 -1.29 -7.83 0.00
N ILE A 312 -0.22 -8.64 0.20
CA ILE A 312 -0.16 -10.02 -0.32
C ILE A 312 -1.37 -10.86 0.16
N GLY A 313 -1.94 -10.54 1.32
CA GLY A 313 -3.15 -11.17 1.83
C GLY A 313 -4.41 -10.96 0.97
N TYR A 314 -4.35 -10.15 -0.07
CA TYR A 314 -5.42 -10.04 -1.07
C TYR A 314 -5.29 -11.06 -2.20
N LEU A 315 -4.14 -11.70 -2.34
CA LEU A 315 -3.93 -12.75 -3.32
C LEU A 315 -4.45 -14.09 -2.78
N GLU A 316 -5.35 -14.68 -3.52
CA GLU A 316 -5.87 -16.03 -3.32
C GLU A 316 -5.37 -16.91 -4.46
N GLN A 317 -4.49 -17.87 -4.11
CA GLN A 317 -3.82 -18.76 -5.07
C GLN A 317 -4.81 -19.49 -5.98
N GLY A 318 -4.69 -19.32 -7.29
CA GLY A 318 -5.55 -19.99 -8.28
C GLY A 318 -6.93 -19.35 -8.45
N GLU A 319 -7.28 -18.32 -7.64
CA GLU A 319 -8.56 -17.62 -7.69
C GLU A 319 -8.46 -16.22 -8.33
N ASN A 320 -7.49 -15.40 -7.88
CA ASN A 320 -7.31 -14.03 -8.38
C ASN A 320 -5.86 -13.70 -8.73
N GLY A 321 -4.94 -14.67 -8.60
CA GLY A 321 -3.54 -14.54 -8.90
C GLY A 321 -2.82 -15.85 -8.71
N TRP A 322 -1.52 -15.84 -8.97
CA TRP A 322 -0.66 -17.00 -8.89
C TRP A 322 0.63 -16.71 -8.16
N MET A 323 1.06 -17.63 -7.31
CA MET A 323 2.28 -17.52 -6.53
C MET A 323 3.15 -18.76 -6.75
N THR A 324 4.41 -18.54 -7.11
CA THR A 324 5.41 -19.61 -7.25
C THR A 324 6.40 -19.59 -6.08
N ASP A 325 7.25 -20.58 -6.00
CA ASP A 325 8.46 -20.47 -5.20
C ASP A 325 9.40 -19.40 -5.81
N CYS A 326 10.39 -18.96 -5.04
CA CYS A 326 11.34 -17.95 -5.49
C CYS A 326 12.45 -18.57 -6.35
N SER A 327 12.04 -19.19 -7.46
CA SER A 327 12.88 -19.83 -8.48
C SER A 327 12.60 -19.18 -9.83
N ILE A 328 13.65 -18.86 -10.58
CA ILE A 328 13.55 -18.26 -11.92
C ILE A 328 12.84 -19.23 -12.87
N GLU A 329 13.15 -20.53 -12.75
CA GLU A 329 12.54 -21.60 -13.51
C GLU A 329 11.03 -21.65 -13.29
N ASP A 330 10.60 -21.81 -12.02
CA ASP A 330 9.18 -21.94 -11.67
C ASP A 330 8.38 -20.70 -12.06
N TYR A 331 8.99 -19.52 -11.92
CA TYR A 331 8.33 -18.26 -12.29
C TYR A 331 8.20 -18.12 -13.82
N ALA A 332 9.25 -18.49 -14.58
CA ALA A 332 9.21 -18.49 -16.03
C ALA A 332 8.23 -19.53 -16.58
N ASP A 333 8.18 -20.72 -16.01
CA ASP A 333 7.24 -21.77 -16.39
C ASP A 333 5.79 -21.36 -16.10
N ALA A 334 5.55 -20.68 -14.95
CA ALA A 334 4.24 -20.13 -14.62
C ALA A 334 3.82 -19.02 -15.59
N ILE A 335 4.74 -18.15 -16.03
CA ILE A 335 4.46 -17.17 -17.10
C ILE A 335 3.99 -17.92 -18.36
N GLY A 336 4.77 -18.91 -18.80
CA GLY A 336 4.46 -19.71 -19.98
C GLY A 336 3.12 -20.43 -19.89
N LEU A 337 2.87 -21.10 -18.76
CA LEU A 337 1.61 -21.80 -18.50
C LEU A 337 0.41 -20.85 -18.57
N LEU A 338 0.44 -19.76 -17.78
CA LEU A 338 -0.67 -18.82 -17.68
C LEU A 338 -0.92 -18.05 -18.97
N LEU A 339 0.10 -17.84 -19.81
CA LEU A 339 -0.10 -17.21 -21.11
C LEU A 339 -0.76 -18.15 -22.14
N ARG A 340 -0.50 -19.46 -22.07
CA ARG A 340 -1.14 -20.46 -22.96
C ARG A 340 -2.52 -20.90 -22.49
N ASP A 341 -2.71 -21.03 -21.17
CA ASP A 341 -4.00 -21.46 -20.58
C ASP A 341 -4.97 -20.28 -20.44
N HIS A 342 -5.74 -20.06 -21.51
CA HIS A 342 -6.73 -18.99 -21.57
C HIS A 342 -7.86 -19.15 -20.53
N ASP A 343 -8.27 -20.40 -20.24
CA ASP A 343 -9.37 -20.69 -19.31
C ASP A 343 -8.96 -20.37 -17.86
N THR A 344 -7.78 -20.83 -17.44
CA THR A 344 -7.24 -20.47 -16.12
C THR A 344 -7.06 -18.97 -16.01
N ARG A 345 -6.48 -18.30 -17.00
CA ARG A 345 -6.31 -16.86 -16.98
C ARG A 345 -7.65 -16.11 -16.91
N GLY A 346 -8.66 -16.59 -17.64
CA GLY A 346 -10.04 -16.05 -17.58
C GLY A 346 -10.67 -16.16 -16.20
N ARG A 347 -10.51 -17.33 -15.54
CA ARG A 347 -10.97 -17.52 -14.13
C ARG A 347 -10.26 -16.59 -13.16
N LEU A 348 -8.94 -16.46 -13.27
CA LEU A 348 -8.14 -15.54 -12.44
C LEU A 348 -8.58 -14.07 -12.64
N ALA A 349 -8.83 -13.64 -13.87
CA ALA A 349 -9.32 -12.29 -14.17
C ALA A 349 -10.71 -12.04 -13.54
N GLN A 350 -11.60 -13.02 -13.59
CA GLN A 350 -12.90 -12.94 -12.88
C GLN A 350 -12.71 -12.85 -11.37
N GLY A 351 -11.75 -13.59 -10.80
CA GLY A 351 -11.36 -13.50 -9.40
C GLY A 351 -10.83 -12.12 -9.03
N CYS A 352 -9.95 -11.55 -9.85
CA CYS A 352 -9.50 -10.15 -9.71
C CYS A 352 -10.69 -9.19 -9.63
N ARG A 353 -11.66 -9.35 -10.54
CA ARG A 353 -12.88 -8.54 -10.56
C ARG A 353 -13.67 -8.66 -9.27
N ARG A 354 -13.90 -9.87 -8.76
CA ARG A 354 -14.60 -10.10 -7.49
C ARG A 354 -13.88 -9.43 -6.33
N THR A 355 -12.56 -9.62 -6.20
CA THR A 355 -11.77 -9.03 -5.14
C THR A 355 -11.76 -7.50 -5.21
N ALA A 356 -11.64 -6.92 -6.40
CA ALA A 356 -11.65 -5.47 -6.61
C ALA A 356 -12.96 -4.81 -6.16
N THR A 357 -14.10 -5.51 -6.20
CA THR A 357 -15.39 -4.98 -5.68
C THR A 357 -15.46 -4.98 -4.15
N GLN A 358 -14.65 -5.77 -3.48
CA GLN A 358 -14.58 -5.84 -2.02
C GLN A 358 -13.55 -4.87 -1.44
N ILE A 359 -12.42 -4.67 -2.15
CA ILE A 359 -11.30 -3.82 -1.73
C ILE A 359 -11.41 -2.47 -2.45
N THR A 360 -12.48 -1.72 -2.16
CA THR A 360 -12.72 -0.41 -2.74
C THR A 360 -12.28 0.71 -1.80
N LEU A 361 -12.05 1.90 -2.36
CA LEU A 361 -11.78 3.08 -1.55
C LEU A 361 -13.00 3.45 -0.68
N ALA A 362 -14.22 3.27 -1.20
CA ALA A 362 -15.46 3.51 -0.46
C ALA A 362 -15.56 2.59 0.76
N ASN A 363 -15.28 1.29 0.60
CA ASN A 363 -15.26 0.33 1.70
C ASN A 363 -14.18 0.65 2.74
N MET A 364 -12.99 1.09 2.29
CA MET A 364 -11.92 1.52 3.19
C MET A 364 -12.34 2.74 4.01
N VAL A 365 -12.96 3.74 3.38
CA VAL A 365 -13.49 4.94 4.04
C VAL A 365 -14.52 4.56 5.10
N GLU A 366 -15.50 3.72 4.76
CA GLU A 366 -16.55 3.34 5.70
C GLU A 366 -16.01 2.52 6.88
N ARG A 367 -15.11 1.55 6.64
CA ARG A 367 -14.45 0.79 7.72
C ARG A 367 -13.64 1.69 8.62
N PHE A 368 -12.90 2.65 8.04
CA PHE A 368 -12.12 3.60 8.82
C PHE A 368 -13.02 4.51 9.65
N ARG A 369 -14.13 4.99 9.07
CA ARG A 369 -15.17 5.78 9.74
C ARG A 369 -15.74 5.03 10.95
N GLN A 370 -16.14 3.77 10.76
CA GLN A 370 -16.64 2.91 11.85
C GLN A 370 -15.59 2.70 12.93
N GLY A 371 -14.33 2.45 12.56
CA GLY A 371 -13.23 2.33 13.49
C GLY A 371 -13.01 3.58 14.33
N VAL A 372 -13.10 4.77 13.73
CA VAL A 372 -12.99 6.06 14.45
C VAL A 372 -14.17 6.23 15.42
N ARG A 373 -15.40 5.93 15.00
CA ARG A 373 -16.58 5.97 15.89
C ARG A 373 -16.39 5.05 17.10
N SER A 374 -15.97 3.80 16.88
CA SER A 374 -15.68 2.85 17.96
C SER A 374 -14.56 3.36 18.88
N ALA A 375 -13.46 3.86 18.30
CA ALA A 375 -12.36 4.41 19.10
C ALA A 375 -12.77 5.60 19.97
N LEU A 376 -13.67 6.46 19.50
CA LEU A 376 -14.19 7.61 20.25
C LEU A 376 -15.18 7.23 21.36
N GLN A 377 -15.87 6.09 21.24
CA GLN A 377 -16.84 5.60 22.22
C GLN A 377 -16.20 4.78 23.34
N MET A 378 -15.15 4.01 23.02
CA MET A 378 -14.47 3.15 23.99
C MET A 378 -13.73 3.97 25.04
N PRO A 379 -13.65 3.52 26.31
CA PRO A 379 -12.80 4.15 27.31
C PRO A 379 -11.33 4.05 26.89
N PRO A 380 -10.46 5.00 27.31
CA PRO A 380 -9.02 4.88 27.10
C PRO A 380 -8.49 3.57 27.67
N LEU A 381 -7.52 2.96 26.99
CA LEU A 381 -6.84 1.76 27.50
C LEU A 381 -6.00 2.16 28.71
N GLY A 382 -6.26 1.55 29.86
CA GLY A 382 -5.48 1.81 31.08
C GLY A 382 -4.00 1.48 30.87
N ILE A 383 -3.11 2.36 31.30
CA ILE A 383 -1.66 2.10 31.31
C ILE A 383 -1.36 1.24 32.55
N SER A 384 -1.50 -0.08 32.46
CA SER A 384 -1.07 -0.98 33.55
C SER A 384 0.44 -1.21 33.44
N ALA A 385 1.17 -0.84 34.47
CA ALA A 385 2.62 -1.07 34.55
C ALA A 385 3.02 -2.55 34.72
N GLU A 386 2.05 -3.42 35.02
CA GLU A 386 2.32 -4.82 35.38
C GLU A 386 2.54 -5.80 34.22
N ALA A 387 2.20 -5.41 32.98
CA ALA A 387 2.32 -6.31 31.83
C ALA A 387 3.72 -6.39 31.19
N ASP A 388 4.64 -5.53 31.56
CA ASP A 388 5.95 -5.39 30.88
C ASP A 388 7.07 -6.25 31.48
N ALA A 389 6.98 -6.64 32.75
CA ALA A 389 8.06 -7.38 33.42
C ALA A 389 8.14 -8.87 33.00
N ALA A 390 7.01 -9.49 32.71
CA ALA A 390 6.94 -10.93 32.43
C ALA A 390 7.40 -11.33 31.01
N PHE A 391 7.52 -10.40 30.07
CA PHE A 391 7.77 -10.73 28.66
C PHE A 391 9.24 -10.61 28.22
N CYS A 392 10.08 -9.87 28.98
CA CYS A 392 11.54 -9.81 28.72
C CYS A 392 12.31 -11.01 29.25
N GLU A 393 11.75 -11.83 30.15
CA GLU A 393 12.41 -12.99 30.75
C GLU A 393 12.22 -14.29 29.97
N GLN A 394 11.37 -14.34 28.93
CA GLN A 394 11.06 -15.59 28.19
C GLN A 394 11.56 -15.60 26.74
N GLN A 395 12.54 -14.81 26.37
CA GLN A 395 13.24 -14.88 25.05
C GLN A 395 14.78 -14.81 25.29
#